data_b29846282d794b422ce5e9c3c660e272
#
_entry.id   b29846282d794b422ce5e9c3c660e272
#
_cell.length_a   1.000
_cell.length_b   1.000
_cell.length_c   1.000
_cell.angle_alpha   90.00
_cell.angle_beta   90.00
_cell.angle_gamma   90.00
#
_symmetry.space_group_name_H-M   'P 1'
#
loop_
_entity.id
_entity.type
_entity.pdbx_description
1 polymer ?
#
loop_
_entity_poly.entity_id
_entity_poly.type
_entity_poly.pdbx_seq_one_letter_code
_entity_poly.pdbx_strand_id
1 'polypeptide(L)'
;YNLYHIYTEYRKGTNEYNSIEEMAVTERDPDSTEVAGPDAQPKPPIDVDFEKLKSINDDVIGWIYVDALPDISYPIVQGKDNQTYLHQTYEKNYNFAGTIFVDYENGRDFNDCNTLVYGHNMKNGSMFGHLKKFTEDEKLYNNDRYFWILTPDKNYRYEIISAYTTGVNSDTYTLFKGPGEEFEEYLKKIKSYSDIKTEDTELTIKDKIVTLSTCTGNESTRFVVQGKRVNAEDDGSGENAGSANSDAASVDSVTVQEG
;
A
#
# COMPACT_ATOMS: atom_id res chain seq x y z
N TYR A 1 -7.23 -23.63 -30.57
CA TYR A 1 -7.24 -24.31 -29.25
C TYR A 1 -6.63 -23.43 -28.17
N ASN A 2 -5.51 -22.75 -28.47
CA ASN A 2 -4.76 -21.95 -27.50
C ASN A 2 -5.51 -20.64 -27.10
N LEU A 3 -6.13 -19.93 -28.06
CA LEU A 3 -6.86 -18.69 -27.79
C LEU A 3 -8.09 -18.90 -26.90
N TYR A 4 -8.83 -20.01 -27.11
CA TYR A 4 -9.98 -20.35 -26.29
C TYR A 4 -9.57 -20.68 -24.84
N HIS A 5 -8.45 -21.37 -24.66
CA HIS A 5 -7.91 -21.68 -23.34
C HIS A 5 -7.49 -20.40 -22.61
N ILE A 6 -6.77 -19.50 -23.27
CA ILE A 6 -6.37 -18.21 -22.71
C ILE A 6 -7.61 -17.39 -22.29
N TYR A 7 -8.62 -17.31 -23.15
CA TYR A 7 -9.85 -16.60 -22.86
C TYR A 7 -10.59 -17.17 -21.64
N THR A 8 -10.66 -18.50 -21.54
CA THR A 8 -11.32 -19.16 -20.40
C THR A 8 -10.58 -18.92 -19.08
N GLU A 9 -9.23 -18.92 -19.10
CA GLU A 9 -8.43 -18.63 -17.91
C GLU A 9 -8.59 -17.17 -17.47
N TYR A 10 -8.61 -16.19 -18.39
CA TYR A 10 -8.91 -14.79 -18.05
C TYR A 10 -10.29 -14.65 -17.40
N ARG A 11 -11.30 -15.31 -17.95
CA ARG A 11 -12.65 -15.27 -17.36
C ARG A 11 -12.71 -15.89 -15.98
N LYS A 12 -12.03 -17.01 -15.75
CA LYS A 12 -11.98 -17.64 -14.43
C LYS A 12 -11.37 -16.71 -13.40
N GLY A 13 -10.21 -16.10 -13.70
CA GLY A 13 -9.56 -15.15 -12.80
C GLY A 13 -10.46 -13.94 -12.51
N THR A 14 -11.06 -13.33 -13.54
CA THR A 14 -11.97 -12.19 -13.36
C THR A 14 -13.20 -12.58 -12.53
N ASN A 15 -13.82 -13.72 -12.78
CA ASN A 15 -14.99 -14.17 -12.02
C ASN A 15 -14.65 -14.46 -10.56
N GLU A 16 -13.48 -15.05 -10.27
CA GLU A 16 -13.03 -15.31 -8.92
C GLU A 16 -12.88 -13.97 -8.13
N TYR A 17 -12.19 -12.99 -8.71
CA TYR A 17 -12.00 -11.69 -8.04
C TYR A 17 -13.31 -10.91 -7.88
N ASN A 18 -14.21 -10.95 -8.84
CA ASN A 18 -15.55 -10.35 -8.70
C ASN A 18 -16.33 -11.02 -7.55
N SER A 19 -16.29 -12.34 -7.45
CA SER A 19 -16.96 -13.06 -6.36
C SER A 19 -16.37 -12.73 -4.98
N ILE A 20 -15.05 -12.57 -4.90
CA ILE A 20 -14.36 -12.18 -3.66
C ILE A 20 -14.75 -10.75 -3.27
N GLU A 21 -14.78 -9.83 -4.22
CA GLU A 21 -15.20 -8.45 -3.99
C GLU A 21 -16.66 -8.38 -3.53
N GLU A 22 -17.59 -9.03 -4.23
CA GLU A 22 -19.01 -9.12 -3.84
C GLU A 22 -19.21 -9.69 -2.43
N MET A 23 -18.38 -10.64 -2.04
CA MET A 23 -18.45 -11.28 -0.73
C MET A 23 -17.91 -10.40 0.42
N ALA A 24 -16.79 -9.71 0.17
CA ALA A 24 -15.99 -9.10 1.23
C ALA A 24 -16.01 -7.56 1.25
N VAL A 25 -16.47 -6.90 0.17
CA VAL A 25 -16.46 -5.45 0.04
C VAL A 25 -17.85 -4.88 0.09
N THR A 26 -18.00 -3.77 0.83
CA THR A 26 -19.23 -2.97 0.88
C THR A 26 -18.87 -1.53 0.52
N GLU A 27 -19.57 -0.94 -0.44
CA GLU A 27 -19.44 0.48 -0.73
C GLU A 27 -19.99 1.30 0.44
N ARG A 28 -19.27 2.35 0.81
CA ARG A 28 -19.76 3.33 1.78
C ARG A 28 -20.67 4.32 1.09
N ASP A 29 -21.78 4.64 1.76
CA ASP A 29 -22.65 5.73 1.33
C ASP A 29 -21.89 7.08 1.50
N PRO A 30 -21.64 7.83 0.41
CA PRO A 30 -20.97 9.13 0.48
C PRO A 30 -21.78 10.18 1.27
N ASP A 31 -23.09 9.97 1.39
CA ASP A 31 -24.01 10.81 2.16
C ASP A 31 -24.20 10.33 3.61
N SER A 32 -23.52 9.26 4.04
CA SER A 32 -23.58 8.81 5.43
C SER A 32 -23.05 9.93 6.34
N THR A 33 -23.99 10.61 6.99
CA THR A 33 -23.78 11.78 7.86
C THR A 33 -23.16 11.38 9.21
N GLU A 34 -21.96 10.82 9.18
CA GLU A 34 -21.07 11.08 10.29
C GLU A 34 -20.56 12.50 10.10
N VAL A 35 -21.03 13.41 10.96
CA VAL A 35 -20.61 14.81 10.97
C VAL A 35 -19.10 14.87 11.08
N ALA A 36 -18.46 14.95 9.91
CA ALA A 36 -17.02 15.16 9.85
C ALA A 36 -16.75 16.57 10.40
N GLY A 37 -16.08 16.64 11.55
CA GLY A 37 -15.54 17.91 12.05
C GLY A 37 -14.52 18.47 11.03
N PRO A 38 -14.13 19.74 11.16
CA PRO A 38 -13.18 20.39 10.25
C PRO A 38 -11.82 19.67 10.14
N ASP A 39 -11.50 18.79 11.08
CA ASP A 39 -10.24 18.01 11.15
C ASP A 39 -10.44 16.52 10.79
N ALA A 40 -11.59 16.13 10.25
CA ALA A 40 -11.85 14.74 9.92
C ALA A 40 -10.97 14.25 8.77
N GLN A 41 -10.24 13.16 9.01
CA GLN A 41 -9.44 12.50 7.97
C GLN A 41 -10.36 11.86 6.93
N PRO A 42 -9.99 11.88 5.64
CA PRO A 42 -10.73 11.17 4.60
C PRO A 42 -10.87 9.68 4.95
N LYS A 43 -12.07 9.14 4.74
CA LYS A 43 -12.35 7.70 4.89
C LYS A 43 -12.27 7.01 3.53
N PRO A 44 -11.88 5.73 3.46
CA PRO A 44 -11.92 4.98 2.21
C PRO A 44 -13.36 4.85 1.71
N PRO A 45 -13.59 4.76 0.40
CA PRO A 45 -14.94 4.66 -0.17
C PRO A 45 -15.58 3.27 0.03
N ILE A 46 -14.82 2.32 0.54
CA ILE A 46 -15.24 0.93 0.77
C ILE A 46 -14.89 0.47 2.18
N ASP A 47 -15.64 -0.52 2.66
CA ASP A 47 -15.32 -1.33 3.83
C ASP A 47 -15.00 -2.76 3.40
N VAL A 48 -14.02 -3.40 4.06
CA VAL A 48 -13.56 -4.75 3.73
C VAL A 48 -13.71 -5.68 4.93
N ASP A 49 -14.37 -6.81 4.71
CA ASP A 49 -14.55 -7.88 5.70
C ASP A 49 -13.35 -8.84 5.67
N PHE A 50 -12.34 -8.52 6.46
CA PHE A 50 -11.12 -9.34 6.55
C PHE A 50 -11.33 -10.69 7.22
N GLU A 51 -12.36 -10.88 8.03
CA GLU A 51 -12.68 -12.21 8.60
C GLU A 51 -13.12 -13.19 7.51
N LYS A 52 -13.98 -12.72 6.59
CA LYS A 52 -14.35 -13.53 5.41
C LYS A 52 -13.15 -13.81 4.53
N LEU A 53 -12.30 -12.82 4.27
CA LEU A 53 -11.10 -13.00 3.46
C LEU A 53 -10.16 -14.03 4.08
N LYS A 54 -9.86 -13.92 5.37
CA LYS A 54 -9.01 -14.87 6.09
C LYS A 54 -9.55 -16.29 6.09
N SER A 55 -10.87 -16.47 6.08
CA SER A 55 -11.49 -17.81 5.99
C SER A 55 -11.15 -18.55 4.69
N ILE A 56 -10.78 -17.81 3.63
CA ILE A 56 -10.37 -18.36 2.32
C ILE A 56 -8.85 -18.49 2.24
N ASN A 57 -8.12 -17.43 2.64
CA ASN A 57 -6.67 -17.38 2.54
C ASN A 57 -6.05 -16.58 3.69
N ASP A 58 -5.34 -17.27 4.59
CA ASP A 58 -4.68 -16.67 5.76
C ASP A 58 -3.51 -15.74 5.40
N ASP A 59 -3.02 -15.79 4.16
CA ASP A 59 -1.94 -14.94 3.69
C ASP A 59 -2.41 -13.50 3.40
N VAL A 60 -3.72 -13.20 3.51
CA VAL A 60 -4.25 -11.84 3.30
C VAL A 60 -3.72 -10.89 4.36
N ILE A 61 -3.22 -9.75 3.91
CA ILE A 61 -2.71 -8.67 4.77
C ILE A 61 -3.36 -7.32 4.49
N GLY A 62 -4.08 -7.19 3.37
CA GLY A 62 -4.71 -5.94 3.02
C GLY A 62 -5.62 -6.05 1.80
N TRP A 63 -6.15 -4.90 1.42
CA TRP A 63 -6.94 -4.68 0.22
C TRP A 63 -6.51 -3.38 -0.43
N ILE A 64 -6.18 -3.38 -1.72
CA ILE A 64 -5.88 -2.16 -2.47
C ILE A 64 -7.13 -1.63 -3.16
N TYR A 65 -7.33 -0.31 -3.11
CA TYR A 65 -8.34 0.41 -3.87
C TYR A 65 -7.73 1.70 -4.44
N VAL A 66 -7.86 1.94 -5.75
CA VAL A 66 -7.31 3.12 -6.41
C VAL A 66 -8.44 4.04 -6.83
N ASP A 67 -8.50 5.25 -6.22
CA ASP A 67 -9.63 6.18 -6.37
C ASP A 67 -9.91 6.54 -7.85
N ALA A 68 -8.87 6.87 -8.62
CA ALA A 68 -9.01 7.21 -10.04
C ALA A 68 -9.19 5.99 -10.97
N LEU A 69 -8.93 4.80 -10.49
CA LEU A 69 -9.01 3.54 -11.23
C LEU A 69 -9.75 2.49 -10.38
N PRO A 70 -11.07 2.65 -10.15
CA PRO A 70 -11.83 1.78 -9.24
C PRO A 70 -11.85 0.31 -9.65
N ASP A 71 -11.47 -0.02 -10.88
CA ASP A 71 -11.24 -1.39 -11.33
C ASP A 71 -10.05 -2.05 -10.61
N ILE A 72 -9.16 -1.26 -10.00
CA ILE A 72 -8.08 -1.77 -9.15
C ILE A 72 -8.60 -1.82 -7.72
N SER A 73 -9.30 -2.92 -7.41
CA SER A 73 -9.90 -3.25 -6.12
C SER A 73 -9.65 -4.74 -5.85
N TYR A 74 -8.59 -5.06 -5.09
CA TYR A 74 -8.11 -6.44 -4.95
C TYR A 74 -7.58 -6.74 -3.56
N PRO A 75 -7.72 -8.00 -3.07
CA PRO A 75 -7.02 -8.44 -1.88
C PRO A 75 -5.51 -8.42 -2.10
N ILE A 76 -4.76 -8.07 -1.07
CA ILE A 76 -3.31 -8.12 -1.02
C ILE A 76 -2.89 -9.26 -0.09
N VAL A 77 -2.03 -10.13 -0.60
CA VAL A 77 -1.46 -11.25 0.18
C VAL A 77 0.05 -11.07 0.39
N GLN A 78 0.60 -11.79 1.35
CA GLN A 78 2.05 -11.96 1.47
C GLN A 78 2.37 -13.42 1.74
N GLY A 79 3.02 -14.06 0.77
CA GLY A 79 3.50 -15.43 0.87
C GLY A 79 4.89 -15.51 1.51
N LYS A 80 5.46 -16.69 1.48
CA LYS A 80 6.84 -16.97 1.95
C LYS A 80 7.92 -16.69 0.90
N ASP A 81 7.52 -16.36 -0.32
CA ASP A 81 8.39 -16.09 -1.46
C ASP A 81 7.66 -15.18 -2.47
N ASN A 82 8.39 -14.66 -3.48
CA ASN A 82 7.85 -13.81 -4.55
C ASN A 82 7.43 -14.60 -5.80
N GLN A 83 7.34 -15.93 -5.74
CA GLN A 83 7.00 -16.78 -6.89
C GLN A 83 5.59 -17.37 -6.81
N THR A 84 5.16 -17.76 -5.61
CA THR A 84 3.90 -18.48 -5.40
C THR A 84 2.72 -17.71 -6.00
N TYR A 85 2.54 -16.44 -5.64
CA TYR A 85 1.40 -15.63 -6.07
C TYR A 85 1.51 -15.01 -7.46
N LEU A 86 2.63 -15.23 -8.18
CA LEU A 86 2.70 -14.87 -9.60
C LEU A 86 1.68 -15.63 -10.45
N HIS A 87 1.37 -16.88 -10.09
CA HIS A 87 0.49 -17.73 -10.87
C HIS A 87 -0.55 -18.46 -10.00
N GLN A 88 -0.74 -18.00 -8.79
CA GLN A 88 -1.77 -18.52 -7.88
C GLN A 88 -2.73 -17.40 -7.52
N THR A 89 -4.02 -17.65 -7.76
CA THR A 89 -5.08 -16.72 -7.37
C THR A 89 -5.25 -16.69 -5.85
N TYR A 90 -6.10 -15.78 -5.39
CA TYR A 90 -6.44 -15.65 -3.98
C TYR A 90 -6.97 -16.95 -3.36
N GLU A 91 -7.80 -17.70 -4.10
CA GLU A 91 -8.32 -19.03 -3.70
C GLU A 91 -7.30 -20.17 -3.87
N LYS A 92 -6.04 -19.83 -4.18
CA LYS A 92 -4.94 -20.78 -4.39
C LYS A 92 -5.08 -21.66 -5.63
N ASN A 93 -5.86 -21.23 -6.62
CA ASN A 93 -5.96 -21.87 -7.92
C ASN A 93 -4.85 -21.39 -8.86
N TYR A 94 -4.34 -22.26 -9.75
CA TYR A 94 -3.40 -21.81 -10.78
C TYR A 94 -4.12 -20.93 -11.81
N ASN A 95 -3.61 -19.72 -12.04
CA ASN A 95 -4.14 -18.79 -13.05
C ASN A 95 -3.08 -17.74 -13.44
N PHE A 96 -3.12 -17.25 -14.68
CA PHE A 96 -2.21 -16.23 -15.18
C PHE A 96 -2.35 -14.87 -14.48
N ALA A 97 -3.50 -14.58 -13.90
CA ALA A 97 -3.75 -13.34 -13.18
C ALA A 97 -2.94 -13.25 -11.88
N GLY A 98 -2.62 -14.40 -11.28
CA GLY A 98 -1.99 -14.41 -9.97
C GLY A 98 -2.82 -13.67 -8.92
N THR A 99 -2.16 -13.14 -7.92
CA THR A 99 -2.75 -12.28 -6.88
C THR A 99 -1.87 -11.03 -6.73
N ILE A 100 -2.44 -9.93 -6.25
CA ILE A 100 -1.63 -8.79 -5.79
C ILE A 100 -0.93 -9.19 -4.51
N PHE A 101 0.40 -9.06 -4.45
CA PHE A 101 1.17 -9.51 -3.30
C PHE A 101 2.28 -8.55 -2.90
N VAL A 102 2.60 -8.53 -1.62
CA VAL A 102 3.73 -7.80 -1.05
C VAL A 102 4.98 -8.66 -1.10
N ASP A 103 6.13 -8.03 -1.35
CA ASP A 103 7.43 -8.68 -1.29
C ASP A 103 7.61 -9.41 0.04
N TYR A 104 8.09 -10.66 -0.01
CA TYR A 104 8.21 -11.51 1.18
C TYR A 104 9.21 -10.99 2.22
N GLU A 105 10.14 -10.12 1.82
CA GLU A 105 11.12 -9.48 2.70
C GLU A 105 10.58 -8.21 3.39
N ASN A 106 9.44 -7.65 2.93
CA ASN A 106 8.79 -6.53 3.60
C ASN A 106 8.04 -6.98 4.87
N GLY A 107 7.84 -6.03 5.78
CA GLY A 107 6.90 -6.19 6.90
C GLY A 107 5.45 -6.33 6.42
N ARG A 108 4.64 -7.06 7.19
CA ARG A 108 3.21 -7.30 6.86
C ARG A 108 2.31 -6.09 7.16
N ASP A 109 2.83 -5.08 7.85
CA ASP A 109 2.10 -3.94 8.40
C ASP A 109 2.23 -2.66 7.57
N PHE A 110 2.92 -2.72 6.42
CA PHE A 110 3.19 -1.59 5.53
C PHE A 110 3.98 -0.44 6.19
N ASN A 111 4.75 -0.70 7.24
CA ASN A 111 5.51 0.33 7.97
C ASN A 111 6.98 0.44 7.53
N ASP A 112 7.41 -0.32 6.55
CA ASP A 112 8.73 -0.17 5.94
C ASP A 112 8.89 1.19 5.25
N CYS A 113 10.14 1.62 5.04
CA CYS A 113 10.44 2.82 4.26
C CYS A 113 9.91 2.71 2.83
N ASN A 114 10.05 1.52 2.21
CA ASN A 114 9.54 1.19 0.88
C ASN A 114 8.92 -0.21 0.91
N THR A 115 7.62 -0.29 0.75
CA THR A 115 6.88 -1.56 0.62
C THR A 115 6.62 -1.85 -0.84
N LEU A 116 7.10 -2.98 -1.32
CA LEU A 116 6.95 -3.40 -2.72
C LEU A 116 5.68 -4.25 -2.88
N VAL A 117 4.80 -3.83 -3.78
CA VAL A 117 3.54 -4.51 -4.09
C VAL A 117 3.51 -4.87 -5.56
N TYR A 118 3.37 -6.14 -5.86
CA TYR A 118 3.42 -6.68 -7.21
C TYR A 118 2.04 -7.08 -7.72
N GLY A 119 1.80 -6.87 -9.00
CA GLY A 119 0.60 -7.32 -9.69
C GLY A 119 0.82 -7.45 -11.19
N HIS A 120 0.12 -8.38 -11.83
CA HIS A 120 0.25 -8.57 -13.27
C HIS A 120 -0.36 -7.42 -14.08
N ASN A 121 0.24 -7.17 -15.25
CA ASN A 121 -0.32 -6.32 -16.30
C ASN A 121 -1.15 -7.20 -17.25
N MET A 122 -2.42 -7.38 -16.93
CA MET A 122 -3.30 -8.21 -17.73
C MET A 122 -3.82 -7.44 -18.95
N LYS A 123 -3.87 -8.09 -20.12
CA LYS A 123 -4.32 -7.45 -21.37
C LYS A 123 -5.78 -6.98 -21.35
N ASN A 124 -6.61 -7.58 -20.49
CA ASN A 124 -7.98 -7.14 -20.26
C ASN A 124 -8.11 -5.98 -19.27
N GLY A 125 -6.99 -5.44 -18.80
CA GLY A 125 -6.92 -4.33 -17.83
C GLY A 125 -7.02 -4.74 -16.36
N SER A 126 -7.31 -6.01 -16.06
CA SER A 126 -7.40 -6.48 -14.67
C SER A 126 -6.04 -6.47 -13.96
N MET A 127 -6.06 -6.69 -12.67
CA MET A 127 -4.92 -6.59 -11.77
C MET A 127 -4.31 -5.17 -11.82
N PHE A 128 -3.03 -5.02 -12.16
CA PHE A 128 -2.37 -3.72 -12.34
C PHE A 128 -2.31 -3.26 -13.81
N GLY A 129 -3.13 -3.86 -14.68
CA GLY A 129 -3.12 -3.56 -16.11
C GLY A 129 -3.41 -2.09 -16.45
N HIS A 130 -4.19 -1.39 -15.64
CA HIS A 130 -4.54 0.01 -15.86
C HIS A 130 -3.61 1.03 -15.18
N LEU A 131 -2.63 0.63 -14.37
CA LEU A 131 -1.75 1.59 -13.67
C LEU A 131 -1.06 2.57 -14.61
N LYS A 132 -0.72 2.13 -15.82
CA LYS A 132 -0.02 2.98 -16.81
C LYS A 132 -0.85 4.20 -17.26
N LYS A 133 -2.17 4.17 -17.08
CA LYS A 133 -3.04 5.30 -17.37
C LYS A 133 -2.65 6.58 -16.64
N PHE A 134 -1.99 6.50 -15.49
CA PHE A 134 -1.51 7.68 -14.76
C PHE A 134 -0.48 8.50 -15.55
N THR A 135 0.28 7.89 -16.45
CA THR A 135 1.21 8.59 -17.36
C THR A 135 0.63 8.85 -18.75
N GLU A 136 -0.43 8.15 -19.13
CA GLU A 136 -1.10 8.30 -20.43
C GLU A 136 -2.20 9.35 -20.42
N ASP A 137 -2.82 9.59 -19.26
CA ASP A 137 -3.89 10.58 -19.07
C ASP A 137 -3.58 11.51 -17.89
N GLU A 138 -3.05 12.68 -18.20
CA GLU A 138 -2.73 13.72 -17.20
C GLU A 138 -3.95 14.14 -16.37
N LYS A 139 -5.16 14.09 -16.94
CA LYS A 139 -6.38 14.43 -16.21
C LYS A 139 -6.70 13.45 -15.11
N LEU A 140 -6.39 12.18 -15.34
CA LEU A 140 -6.65 11.12 -14.35
C LEU A 140 -5.90 11.41 -13.05
N TYR A 141 -4.61 11.69 -13.14
CA TYR A 141 -3.77 12.02 -12.01
C TYR A 141 -4.19 13.36 -11.34
N ASN A 142 -4.51 14.38 -12.14
CA ASN A 142 -4.88 15.68 -11.60
C ASN A 142 -6.24 15.67 -10.89
N ASN A 143 -7.16 14.80 -11.29
CA ASN A 143 -8.49 14.70 -10.68
C ASN A 143 -8.44 13.89 -9.37
N ASP A 144 -7.73 12.78 -9.35
CA ASP A 144 -7.64 11.94 -8.17
C ASP A 144 -6.33 11.14 -8.13
N ARG A 145 -5.42 11.55 -7.26
CA ARG A 145 -4.06 11.00 -7.16
C ARG A 145 -3.85 10.14 -5.92
N TYR A 146 -4.92 9.53 -5.41
CA TYR A 146 -4.84 8.75 -4.19
C TYR A 146 -5.16 7.28 -4.44
N PHE A 147 -4.61 6.44 -3.57
CA PHE A 147 -5.04 5.06 -3.41
C PHE A 147 -5.05 4.67 -1.93
N TRP A 148 -5.78 3.63 -1.64
CA TRP A 148 -5.92 3.09 -0.30
C TRP A 148 -5.32 1.70 -0.20
N ILE A 149 -4.72 1.42 0.94
CA ILE A 149 -4.46 0.06 1.42
C ILE A 149 -5.21 -0.09 2.74
N LEU A 150 -6.30 -0.84 2.70
CA LEU A 150 -7.07 -1.21 3.87
C LEU A 150 -6.43 -2.45 4.48
N THR A 151 -6.30 -2.48 5.81
CA THR A 151 -5.80 -3.64 6.55
C THR A 151 -6.80 -4.00 7.64
N PRO A 152 -6.69 -5.18 8.29
CA PRO A 152 -7.56 -5.54 9.40
C PRO A 152 -7.59 -4.51 10.54
N ASP A 153 -6.48 -3.80 10.73
CA ASP A 153 -6.30 -2.90 11.88
C ASP A 153 -6.43 -1.42 11.51
N LYS A 154 -5.98 -1.03 10.31
CA LYS A 154 -5.88 0.38 9.88
C LYS A 154 -6.16 0.54 8.40
N ASN A 155 -6.63 1.74 8.02
CA ASN A 155 -6.79 2.15 6.63
C ASN A 155 -5.73 3.19 6.27
N TYR A 156 -4.87 2.86 5.33
CA TYR A 156 -3.80 3.73 4.88
C TYR A 156 -4.17 4.39 3.55
N ARG A 157 -4.05 5.72 3.51
CA ARG A 157 -4.20 6.51 2.28
C ARG A 157 -2.83 6.93 1.77
N TYR A 158 -2.62 6.78 0.47
CA TYR A 158 -1.37 7.13 -0.18
C TYR A 158 -1.61 8.15 -1.29
N GLU A 159 -0.81 9.22 -1.31
CA GLU A 159 -0.74 10.17 -2.42
C GLU A 159 0.28 9.67 -3.43
N ILE A 160 -0.11 9.56 -4.70
CA ILE A 160 0.81 9.18 -5.79
C ILE A 160 1.83 10.31 -5.99
N ILE A 161 3.09 9.99 -5.85
CA ILE A 161 4.21 10.95 -5.92
C ILE A 161 5.11 10.71 -7.11
N SER A 162 5.04 9.54 -7.74
CA SER A 162 5.80 9.23 -8.93
C SER A 162 5.18 8.08 -9.72
N ALA A 163 5.36 8.10 -11.04
CA ALA A 163 5.00 7.00 -11.93
C ALA A 163 5.96 6.99 -13.12
N TYR A 164 6.58 5.84 -13.43
CA TYR A 164 7.58 5.71 -14.48
C TYR A 164 7.86 4.26 -14.87
N THR A 165 8.55 4.07 -15.98
CA THR A 165 9.09 2.77 -16.38
C THR A 165 10.54 2.62 -15.92
N THR A 166 10.87 1.48 -15.32
CA THR A 166 12.21 1.20 -14.78
C THR A 166 12.68 -0.22 -15.11
N GLY A 167 13.97 -0.48 -14.95
CA GLY A 167 14.54 -1.82 -15.09
C GLY A 167 14.23 -2.72 -13.90
N VAL A 168 14.16 -4.03 -14.12
CA VAL A 168 13.90 -5.02 -13.05
C VAL A 168 14.94 -5.05 -11.93
N ASN A 169 16.14 -4.55 -12.19
CA ASN A 169 17.26 -4.50 -11.24
C ASN A 169 17.58 -3.05 -10.80
N SER A 170 16.63 -2.12 -10.95
CA SER A 170 16.86 -0.74 -10.57
C SER A 170 16.79 -0.53 -9.05
N ASP A 171 17.35 0.59 -8.60
CA ASP A 171 17.29 1.03 -7.21
C ASP A 171 15.86 1.34 -6.69
N THR A 172 14.88 1.41 -7.60
CA THR A 172 13.44 1.48 -7.27
C THR A 172 12.99 0.39 -6.30
N TYR A 173 13.61 -0.78 -6.39
CA TYR A 173 13.29 -1.97 -5.59
C TYR A 173 14.13 -2.11 -4.33
N THR A 174 14.80 -1.06 -3.89
CA THR A 174 15.61 -1.08 -2.67
C THR A 174 14.73 -1.25 -1.44
N LEU A 175 15.07 -2.25 -0.61
CA LEU A 175 14.53 -2.43 0.72
C LEU A 175 15.47 -1.78 1.75
N PHE A 176 14.92 -0.92 2.58
CA PHE A 176 15.69 -0.17 3.58
C PHE A 176 15.51 -0.80 4.96
N LYS A 177 16.59 -0.87 5.73
CA LYS A 177 16.54 -1.33 7.14
C LYS A 177 15.89 -0.31 8.08
N GLY A 178 15.77 0.94 7.64
CA GLY A 178 15.18 2.04 8.39
C GLY A 178 15.41 3.38 7.70
N PRO A 179 14.87 4.46 8.26
CA PRO A 179 15.07 5.81 7.74
C PRO A 179 16.55 6.23 7.91
N GLY A 180 17.09 6.93 6.91
CA GLY A 180 18.46 7.39 6.89
C GLY A 180 18.84 8.06 5.59
N GLU A 181 20.12 8.37 5.42
CA GLU A 181 20.66 9.09 4.25
C GLU A 181 20.38 8.34 2.93
N GLU A 182 20.55 7.02 2.92
CA GLU A 182 20.27 6.20 1.73
C GLU A 182 18.80 6.31 1.30
N PHE A 183 17.88 6.35 2.26
CA PHE A 183 16.45 6.52 1.96
C PHE A 183 16.15 7.96 1.51
N GLU A 184 16.80 8.97 2.08
CA GLU A 184 16.66 10.36 1.63
C GLU A 184 17.12 10.53 0.17
N GLU A 185 18.24 9.94 -0.22
CA GLU A 185 18.73 9.95 -1.59
C GLU A 185 17.76 9.21 -2.53
N TYR A 186 17.21 8.07 -2.09
CA TYR A 186 16.20 7.33 -2.81
C TYR A 186 14.96 8.18 -3.10
N LEU A 187 14.45 8.91 -2.11
CA LEU A 187 13.28 9.78 -2.28
C LEU A 187 13.51 10.88 -3.34
N LYS A 188 14.71 11.45 -3.38
CA LYS A 188 15.11 12.43 -4.42
C LYS A 188 15.12 11.79 -5.80
N LYS A 189 15.66 10.57 -5.91
CA LYS A 189 15.75 9.82 -7.18
C LYS A 189 14.39 9.46 -7.74
N ILE A 190 13.50 8.87 -6.93
CA ILE A 190 12.18 8.44 -7.42
C ILE A 190 11.33 9.62 -7.90
N LYS A 191 11.45 10.79 -7.29
CA LYS A 191 10.85 12.03 -7.84
C LYS A 191 11.45 12.40 -9.20
N SER A 192 12.77 12.29 -9.36
CA SER A 192 13.46 12.64 -10.61
C SER A 192 13.17 11.66 -11.76
N TYR A 193 12.81 10.41 -11.47
CA TYR A 193 12.45 9.41 -12.48
C TYR A 193 11.03 9.56 -13.01
N SER A 194 10.18 10.32 -12.32
CA SER A 194 8.75 10.37 -12.57
C SER A 194 8.41 11.01 -13.92
N ASP A 195 7.54 10.35 -14.67
CA ASP A 195 6.93 10.85 -15.90
C ASP A 195 5.71 11.75 -15.61
N ILE A 196 5.24 11.81 -14.34
CA ILE A 196 4.18 12.71 -13.88
C ILE A 196 4.76 13.85 -13.03
N LYS A 197 4.12 15.02 -13.10
CA LYS A 197 4.54 16.20 -12.34
C LYS A 197 3.96 16.16 -10.93
N THR A 198 4.81 16.05 -9.93
CA THR A 198 4.45 15.98 -8.51
C THR A 198 5.25 16.98 -7.67
N GLU A 199 5.42 18.21 -8.20
CA GLU A 199 6.36 19.20 -7.64
C GLU A 199 5.99 19.65 -6.22
N ASP A 200 4.71 19.60 -5.86
CA ASP A 200 4.17 20.16 -4.61
C ASP A 200 4.29 19.21 -3.40
N THR A 201 4.66 17.94 -3.60
CA THR A 201 4.74 16.98 -2.50
C THR A 201 6.14 16.93 -1.91
N GLU A 202 6.28 17.39 -0.67
CA GLU A 202 7.52 17.22 0.10
C GLU A 202 7.68 15.78 0.57
N LEU A 203 8.91 15.27 0.47
CA LEU A 203 9.29 13.94 0.94
C LEU A 203 10.35 14.04 2.03
N THR A 204 10.18 13.27 3.09
CA THR A 204 11.08 13.21 4.23
C THR A 204 11.43 11.76 4.58
N ILE A 205 12.50 11.56 5.32
CA ILE A 205 12.89 10.21 5.78
C ILE A 205 11.88 9.54 6.72
N LYS A 206 10.89 10.27 7.21
CA LYS A 206 9.80 9.73 8.05
C LYS A 206 8.67 9.13 7.22
N ASP A 207 8.63 9.43 5.92
CA ASP A 207 7.56 8.99 5.05
C ASP A 207 7.63 7.47 4.82
N LYS A 208 6.46 6.89 4.54
CA LYS A 208 6.28 5.50 4.17
C LYS A 208 5.85 5.46 2.71
N ILE A 209 6.64 4.79 1.90
CA ILE A 209 6.40 4.65 0.46
C ILE A 209 5.86 3.26 0.17
N VAL A 210 4.87 3.20 -0.69
CA VAL A 210 4.42 1.96 -1.34
C VAL A 210 4.74 2.06 -2.83
N THR A 211 5.43 1.06 -3.35
CA THR A 211 5.76 0.92 -4.77
C THR A 211 4.88 -0.16 -5.38
N LEU A 212 3.89 0.24 -6.17
CA LEU A 212 3.06 -0.65 -6.99
C LEU A 212 3.83 -0.97 -8.27
N SER A 213 4.10 -2.24 -8.55
CA SER A 213 4.92 -2.66 -9.68
C SER A 213 4.20 -3.66 -10.59
N THR A 214 4.26 -3.42 -11.90
CA THR A 214 3.68 -4.31 -12.91
C THR A 214 4.57 -4.45 -14.14
N CYS A 215 4.34 -5.51 -14.93
CA CYS A 215 5.09 -5.76 -16.17
C CYS A 215 4.73 -4.73 -17.25
N THR A 216 5.69 -4.44 -18.14
CA THR A 216 5.47 -3.57 -19.32
C THR A 216 5.18 -4.34 -20.61
N GLY A 217 5.22 -5.66 -20.57
CA GLY A 217 5.28 -6.53 -21.76
C GLY A 217 6.71 -6.84 -22.22
N ASN A 218 7.71 -6.24 -21.60
CA ASN A 218 9.12 -6.55 -21.75
C ASN A 218 9.64 -7.15 -20.44
N GLU A 219 10.35 -8.28 -20.50
CA GLU A 219 10.84 -8.98 -19.30
C GLU A 219 11.86 -8.17 -18.49
N SER A 220 12.60 -7.27 -19.15
CA SER A 220 13.63 -6.45 -18.51
C SER A 220 13.12 -5.17 -17.85
N THR A 221 11.86 -4.80 -18.06
CA THR A 221 11.29 -3.54 -17.56
C THR A 221 9.99 -3.74 -16.79
N ARG A 222 9.72 -2.81 -15.90
CA ARG A 222 8.48 -2.72 -15.11
C ARG A 222 7.95 -1.30 -15.15
N PHE A 223 6.66 -1.16 -15.04
CA PHE A 223 6.00 0.12 -14.77
C PHE A 223 5.69 0.20 -13.27
N VAL A 224 6.00 1.33 -12.67
CA VAL A 224 5.77 1.55 -11.24
C VAL A 224 4.96 2.80 -10.98
N VAL A 225 4.11 2.73 -9.96
CA VAL A 225 3.43 3.88 -9.35
C VAL A 225 3.80 3.88 -7.88
N GLN A 226 4.30 5.00 -7.38
CA GLN A 226 4.72 5.12 -6.00
C GLN A 226 3.84 6.12 -5.25
N GLY A 227 3.42 5.72 -4.06
CA GLY A 227 2.61 6.54 -3.18
C GLY A 227 3.29 6.80 -1.84
N LYS A 228 3.14 8.02 -1.35
CA LYS A 228 3.51 8.44 0.00
C LYS A 228 2.29 8.34 0.91
N ARG A 229 2.40 7.73 2.07
CA ARG A 229 1.33 7.70 3.07
C ARG A 229 1.00 9.12 3.55
N VAL A 230 -0.28 9.49 3.54
CA VAL A 230 -0.74 10.85 3.88
C VAL A 230 -1.65 10.92 5.10
N ASN A 231 -2.24 9.79 5.53
CA ASN A 231 -2.91 9.72 6.82
C ASN A 231 -1.94 9.09 7.82
N ALA A 232 -1.36 9.91 8.66
CA ALA A 232 -0.66 9.46 9.84
C ALA A 232 -1.69 9.23 10.96
N GLU A 233 -2.54 8.21 10.84
CA GLU A 233 -3.12 7.66 12.05
C GLU A 233 -1.98 6.98 12.81
N ASP A 234 -1.80 7.47 14.02
CA ASP A 234 -0.88 7.10 15.07
C ASP A 234 -0.27 5.71 14.86
N ASP A 235 1.01 5.65 14.59
CA ASP A 235 1.75 4.38 14.45
C ASP A 235 1.88 3.63 15.80
N GLY A 236 1.13 4.04 16.81
CA GLY A 236 1.14 3.43 18.14
C GLY A 236 2.48 3.54 18.87
N SER A 237 3.46 4.29 18.33
CA SER A 237 4.69 4.65 19.00
C SER A 237 4.49 5.90 19.88
N GLY A 238 3.34 5.98 20.58
CA GLY A 238 3.16 6.91 21.67
C GLY A 238 4.22 6.60 22.70
N GLU A 239 5.29 7.39 22.71
CA GLU A 239 6.19 7.51 23.84
C GLU A 239 5.32 7.72 25.07
N ASN A 240 5.25 6.71 25.89
CA ASN A 240 4.82 6.81 27.27
C ASN A 240 5.90 7.65 27.97
N ALA A 241 5.90 8.96 27.73
CA ALA A 241 6.62 9.92 28.54
C ALA A 241 5.97 9.84 29.94
N GLY A 242 6.49 8.91 30.71
CA GLY A 242 6.15 8.78 32.11
C GLY A 242 6.36 10.12 32.76
N SER A 243 5.25 10.72 33.16
CA SER A 243 5.22 11.80 34.14
C SER A 243 5.99 11.34 35.38
N ALA A 244 7.25 11.71 35.45
CA ALA A 244 8.03 11.64 36.70
C ALA A 244 7.43 12.67 37.61
N ASN A 245 6.59 12.24 38.50
CA ASN A 245 6.10 12.99 39.65
C ASN A 245 7.30 13.27 40.53
N SER A 246 7.80 14.49 40.54
CA SER A 246 8.76 14.97 41.49
C SER A 246 8.04 15.27 42.80
N ASP A 247 7.87 14.28 43.64
CA ASP A 247 7.61 14.51 45.07
C ASP A 247 8.89 14.99 45.71
N ALA A 248 8.97 16.29 45.93
CA ALA A 248 9.94 16.92 46.78
C ALA A 248 9.67 16.53 48.23
N ALA A 249 10.40 15.55 48.75
CA ALA A 249 10.47 15.31 50.18
C ALA A 249 11.41 16.31 50.82
N SER A 250 10.87 17.18 51.64
CA SER A 250 11.57 18.06 52.56
C SER A 250 12.36 17.23 53.55
N VAL A 251 13.69 17.41 53.59
CA VAL A 251 14.58 16.82 54.61
C VAL A 251 14.80 17.84 55.69
N ASP A 252 14.25 17.56 56.86
CA ASP A 252 14.51 18.29 58.09
C ASP A 252 15.99 18.20 58.48
N SER A 253 16.54 19.35 58.80
CA SER A 253 17.87 19.54 59.37
C SER A 253 17.92 19.04 60.81
N VAL A 254 18.65 17.97 61.07
CA VAL A 254 19.04 17.56 62.44
C VAL A 254 20.43 18.06 62.70
N THR A 255 20.53 19.02 63.64
CA THR A 255 21.72 19.52 64.25
C THR A 255 22.24 18.48 65.22
N VAL A 256 23.49 18.06 65.09
CA VAL A 256 24.23 17.30 66.14
C VAL A 256 25.22 18.21 66.78
N GLN A 257 25.01 18.43 68.05
CA GLN A 257 26.01 19.07 68.97
C GLN A 257 27.02 18.01 69.44
N GLU A 258 28.22 18.50 69.57
CA GLU A 258 29.42 17.85 70.15
C GLU A 258 29.19 17.40 71.59
N GLY A 259 29.84 16.32 71.96
CA GLY A 259 30.08 15.81 73.26
C GLY A 259 31.17 14.71 73.18
#